data_4784227267b998061a383314a88cf1f0
#
_entry.id   4784227267b998061a383314a88cf1f0
#
_cell.length_a   1.000
_cell.length_b   1.000
_cell.length_c   1.000
_cell.angle_alpha   90.00
_cell.angle_beta   90.00
_cell.angle_gamma   90.00
#
_symmetry.space_group_name_H-M   'P 1'
#
loop_
_entity.id
_entity.type
_entity.pdbx_description
1 polymer ?
#
loop_
_entity_poly.entity_id
_entity_poly.type
_entity_poly.pdbx_seq_one_letter_code
_entity_poly.pdbx_strand_id
1 'polypeptide(L)'
;APIDLALAAGTPKERLGKPLFVQISDTHIGFSKDANPDVNATLKQAIALVNGMVQQPALIIHTGDITHLSKAAEFDLAQQMFSLLRTTEIHTVPGEHDTSDATVTEYFDRFGKASNRKGYYSFDHSGVHFIALINVLEFKSGGLGILGAEQLAWVASDLKGRSASTPIVVFAHMPLWTIHEPWGWGTGDADQLTEQLRRFGSVTVLNGHIHQIVQKVEGNITFHTARSTAYPQPVAGQGKGPGPLKVPADQLNKMLGVSSVSLVKHPHSSTISDSTLG
;
A
#
# COMPACT_ATOMS: atom_id res chain seq x y z
N ALA A 1 42.64 23.11 26.33
CA ALA A 1 42.15 23.24 24.96
C ALA A 1 40.71 22.74 24.89
N PRO A 2 39.74 23.55 24.47
CA PRO A 2 38.34 23.05 24.28
C PRO A 2 38.27 22.26 22.99
N ILE A 3 37.61 21.09 23.08
CA ILE A 3 37.30 20.26 21.91
C ILE A 3 36.05 20.84 21.25
N ASP A 4 36.25 21.44 20.07
CA ASP A 4 35.14 21.88 19.21
C ASP A 4 34.43 20.66 18.61
N LEU A 5 33.29 20.32 19.18
CA LEU A 5 32.34 19.38 18.54
C LEU A 5 31.50 20.17 17.53
N ALA A 6 32.01 20.36 16.33
CA ALA A 6 31.20 20.80 15.21
C ALA A 6 30.26 19.64 14.79
N LEU A 7 29.08 19.61 15.39
CA LEU A 7 27.96 18.84 14.88
C LEU A 7 27.53 19.44 13.54
N ALA A 8 27.95 18.82 12.44
CA ALA A 8 27.38 19.09 11.12
C ALA A 8 25.88 18.75 11.15
N ALA A 9 25.08 19.76 11.44
CA ALA A 9 23.64 19.68 11.30
C ALA A 9 23.30 19.74 9.82
N GLY A 10 23.34 18.58 9.14
CA GLY A 10 22.70 18.42 7.84
C GLY A 10 21.20 18.68 7.98
N THR A 11 20.64 19.40 7.03
CA THR A 11 19.20 19.70 7.00
C THR A 11 18.39 18.40 7.04
N PRO A 12 17.17 18.39 7.62
CA PRO A 12 16.35 17.18 7.71
C PRO A 12 16.10 16.47 6.36
N LYS A 13 16.22 17.18 5.24
CA LYS A 13 16.09 16.63 3.87
C LYS A 13 17.25 15.72 3.44
N GLU A 14 18.45 15.86 4.03
CA GLU A 14 19.63 15.06 3.64
C GLU A 14 19.72 13.71 4.35
N ARG A 15 18.90 13.48 5.40
CA ARG A 15 18.87 12.21 6.15
C ARG A 15 17.93 11.15 5.57
N LEU A 16 16.99 11.54 4.69
CA LEU A 16 16.12 10.59 4.00
C LEU A 16 16.88 10.05 2.80
N GLY A 17 17.31 8.79 2.87
CA GLY A 17 17.89 8.07 1.74
C GLY A 17 16.98 8.12 0.51
N LYS A 18 17.51 7.79 -0.67
CA LYS A 18 16.71 7.66 -1.89
C LYS A 18 15.50 6.75 -1.62
N PRO A 19 14.25 7.19 -1.90
CA PRO A 19 13.11 6.31 -1.74
C PRO A 19 13.27 5.09 -2.65
N LEU A 20 13.17 3.91 -2.05
CA LEU A 20 13.18 2.66 -2.81
C LEU A 20 11.90 2.57 -3.64
N PHE A 21 10.78 2.91 -3.02
CA PHE A 21 9.49 2.96 -3.70
C PHE A 21 8.53 3.96 -3.04
N VAL A 22 7.45 4.26 -3.76
CA VAL A 22 6.30 5.00 -3.24
C VAL A 22 5.08 4.09 -3.25
N GLN A 23 4.33 4.08 -2.16
CA GLN A 23 3.01 3.46 -2.06
C GLN A 23 1.94 4.49 -2.42
N ILE A 24 1.09 4.14 -3.38
CA ILE A 24 -0.18 4.79 -3.71
C ILE A 24 -1.27 3.79 -3.36
N SER A 25 -2.41 4.24 -2.85
CA SER A 25 -3.49 3.34 -2.45
C SER A 25 -4.86 3.97 -2.67
N ASP A 26 -5.85 3.12 -2.89
CA ASP A 26 -7.27 3.47 -2.82
C ASP A 26 -7.58 4.68 -3.71
N THR A 27 -7.27 4.57 -4.99
CA THR A 27 -7.49 5.63 -5.99
C THR A 27 -8.94 5.75 -6.41
N HIS A 28 -9.73 4.68 -6.27
CA HIS A 28 -11.18 4.62 -6.50
C HIS A 28 -11.63 5.36 -7.75
N ILE A 29 -10.93 5.20 -8.86
CA ILE A 29 -11.31 5.81 -10.14
C ILE A 29 -12.74 5.41 -10.49
N GLY A 30 -13.59 6.39 -10.79
CA GLY A 30 -15.02 6.22 -10.98
C GLY A 30 -15.87 6.70 -9.80
N PHE A 31 -15.27 6.94 -8.61
CA PHE A 31 -15.98 7.58 -7.51
C PHE A 31 -16.21 9.07 -7.79
N SER A 32 -17.42 9.55 -7.53
CA SER A 32 -17.79 10.97 -7.64
C SER A 32 -19.00 11.25 -6.73
N LYS A 33 -18.74 11.53 -5.46
CA LYS A 33 -19.75 11.85 -4.45
C LYS A 33 -19.23 12.95 -3.52
N ASP A 34 -20.04 13.34 -2.55
CA ASP A 34 -19.81 14.45 -1.62
C ASP A 34 -18.47 14.40 -0.87
N ALA A 35 -17.91 13.21 -0.61
CA ALA A 35 -16.62 13.07 0.08
C ALA A 35 -15.45 13.52 -0.82
N ASN A 36 -15.54 13.29 -2.13
CA ASN A 36 -14.69 13.86 -3.16
C ASN A 36 -15.42 13.80 -4.51
N PRO A 37 -15.81 14.92 -5.08
CA PRO A 37 -16.51 14.95 -6.37
C PRO A 37 -15.59 14.64 -7.57
N ASP A 38 -14.26 14.73 -7.41
CA ASP A 38 -13.29 14.49 -8.49
C ASP A 38 -12.03 13.80 -7.97
N VAL A 39 -12.10 12.48 -7.86
CA VAL A 39 -10.94 11.65 -7.46
C VAL A 39 -9.82 11.66 -8.50
N ASN A 40 -10.12 11.97 -9.76
CA ASN A 40 -9.10 12.07 -10.79
C ASN A 40 -8.22 13.31 -10.59
N ALA A 41 -8.81 14.42 -10.11
CA ALA A 41 -8.03 15.61 -9.76
C ALA A 41 -7.09 15.35 -8.60
N THR A 42 -7.54 14.68 -7.52
CA THR A 42 -6.68 14.35 -6.37
C THR A 42 -5.62 13.30 -6.73
N LEU A 43 -5.93 12.33 -7.58
CA LEU A 43 -4.92 11.39 -8.10
C LEU A 43 -3.85 12.12 -8.94
N LYS A 44 -4.23 13.08 -9.78
CA LYS A 44 -3.24 13.91 -10.52
C LYS A 44 -2.33 14.68 -9.57
N GLN A 45 -2.85 15.20 -8.45
CA GLN A 45 -2.04 15.86 -7.42
C GLN A 45 -1.04 14.87 -6.78
N ALA A 46 -1.49 13.64 -6.46
CA ALA A 46 -0.61 12.59 -5.94
C ALA A 46 0.51 12.24 -6.94
N ILE A 47 0.17 12.08 -8.22
CA ILE A 47 1.14 11.83 -9.30
C ILE A 47 2.13 13.01 -9.43
N ALA A 48 1.64 14.24 -9.37
CA ALA A 48 2.49 15.43 -9.42
C ALA A 48 3.45 15.50 -8.23
N LEU A 49 2.96 15.14 -7.02
CA LEU A 49 3.78 15.06 -5.81
C LEU A 49 4.91 14.02 -5.98
N VAL A 50 4.60 12.83 -6.47
CA VAL A 50 5.59 11.77 -6.73
C VAL A 50 6.58 12.20 -7.81
N ASN A 51 6.10 12.75 -8.93
CA ASN A 51 6.95 13.24 -10.02
C ASN A 51 7.83 14.44 -9.61
N GLY A 52 7.40 15.21 -8.61
CA GLY A 52 8.14 16.35 -8.05
C GLY A 52 9.23 15.96 -7.06
N MET A 53 9.34 14.70 -6.66
CA MET A 53 10.39 14.25 -5.75
C MET A 53 11.77 14.49 -6.33
N VAL A 54 12.71 15.02 -5.51
CA VAL A 54 14.09 15.28 -5.92
C VAL A 54 14.78 14.00 -6.40
N GLN A 55 14.51 12.90 -5.72
CA GLN A 55 14.95 11.57 -6.11
C GLN A 55 13.72 10.73 -6.45
N GLN A 56 13.63 10.31 -7.70
CA GLN A 56 12.52 9.47 -8.15
C GLN A 56 12.60 8.09 -7.49
N PRO A 57 11.46 7.52 -7.06
CA PRO A 57 11.42 6.16 -6.54
C PRO A 57 11.82 5.17 -7.63
N ALA A 58 12.40 4.03 -7.25
CA ALA A 58 12.76 2.99 -8.20
C ALA A 58 11.52 2.29 -8.76
N LEU A 59 10.49 2.12 -7.93
CA LEU A 59 9.20 1.52 -8.32
C LEU A 59 8.03 2.15 -7.55
N ILE A 60 6.82 1.88 -8.01
CA ILE A 60 5.56 2.25 -7.36
C ILE A 60 4.86 0.96 -6.91
N ILE A 61 4.31 0.96 -5.71
CA ILE A 61 3.40 -0.08 -5.22
C ILE A 61 2.00 0.52 -5.09
N HIS A 62 1.00 -0.12 -5.69
CA HIS A 62 -0.40 0.23 -5.49
C HIS A 62 -1.10 -0.85 -4.67
N THR A 63 -1.61 -0.47 -3.51
CA THR A 63 -2.18 -1.43 -2.54
C THR A 63 -3.69 -1.63 -2.67
N GLY A 64 -4.21 -1.56 -3.90
CA GLY A 64 -5.59 -1.97 -4.23
C GLY A 64 -6.61 -0.84 -4.22
N ASP A 65 -7.84 -1.19 -4.57
CA ASP A 65 -8.94 -0.27 -4.83
C ASP A 65 -8.55 0.81 -5.87
N ILE A 66 -8.02 0.31 -6.99
CA ILE A 66 -7.65 1.13 -8.14
C ILE A 66 -8.90 1.79 -8.71
N THR A 67 -9.95 1.00 -8.88
CA THR A 67 -11.25 1.41 -9.41
C THR A 67 -12.32 1.44 -8.33
N HIS A 68 -13.49 2.01 -8.62
CA HIS A 68 -14.60 2.02 -7.66
C HIS A 68 -15.65 0.95 -7.93
N LEU A 69 -15.85 0.58 -9.19
CA LEU A 69 -16.92 -0.34 -9.63
C LEU A 69 -16.42 -1.47 -10.56
N SER A 70 -15.12 -1.73 -10.63
CA SER A 70 -14.52 -2.75 -11.53
C SER A 70 -14.88 -2.60 -13.00
N LYS A 71 -15.22 -1.40 -13.48
CA LYS A 71 -15.60 -1.19 -14.88
C LYS A 71 -14.36 -1.13 -15.77
N ALA A 72 -14.44 -1.69 -16.98
CA ALA A 72 -13.37 -1.62 -17.99
C ALA A 72 -12.88 -0.18 -18.19
N ALA A 73 -13.80 0.78 -18.35
CA ALA A 73 -13.44 2.19 -18.55
C ALA A 73 -12.72 2.81 -17.34
N GLU A 74 -13.01 2.36 -16.10
CA GLU A 74 -12.31 2.82 -14.90
C GLU A 74 -10.87 2.29 -14.89
N PHE A 75 -10.65 1.02 -15.25
CA PHE A 75 -9.32 0.45 -15.39
C PHE A 75 -8.53 1.06 -16.56
N ASP A 76 -9.16 1.34 -17.70
CA ASP A 76 -8.51 2.01 -18.82
C ASP A 76 -8.04 3.42 -18.42
N LEU A 77 -8.87 4.16 -17.67
CA LEU A 77 -8.50 5.45 -17.13
C LEU A 77 -7.36 5.33 -16.10
N ALA A 78 -7.38 4.28 -15.27
CA ALA A 78 -6.29 4.01 -14.33
C ALA A 78 -4.94 3.84 -15.05
N GLN A 79 -4.90 3.05 -16.12
CA GLN A 79 -3.68 2.88 -16.91
C GLN A 79 -3.21 4.21 -17.53
N GLN A 80 -4.15 5.03 -18.04
CA GLN A 80 -3.82 6.37 -18.56
C GLN A 80 -3.25 7.28 -17.48
N MET A 81 -3.86 7.30 -16.28
CA MET A 81 -3.38 8.09 -15.16
C MET A 81 -2.00 7.64 -14.68
N PHE A 82 -1.78 6.35 -14.52
CA PHE A 82 -0.49 5.81 -14.09
C PHE A 82 0.61 6.02 -15.13
N SER A 83 0.28 6.12 -16.42
CA SER A 83 1.26 6.49 -17.47
C SER A 83 1.83 7.90 -17.31
N LEU A 84 1.23 8.76 -16.49
CA LEU A 84 1.75 10.09 -16.14
C LEU A 84 2.86 10.05 -15.10
N LEU A 85 3.05 8.92 -14.40
CA LEU A 85 4.17 8.72 -13.49
C LEU A 85 5.48 8.63 -14.28
N ARG A 86 6.53 9.29 -13.79
CA ARG A 86 7.89 9.17 -14.35
C ARG A 86 8.50 7.79 -14.09
N THR A 87 8.17 7.18 -12.94
CA THR A 87 8.54 5.81 -12.61
C THR A 87 7.55 4.86 -13.27
N THR A 88 8.04 4.03 -14.17
CA THR A 88 7.21 3.13 -15.01
C THR A 88 7.07 1.72 -14.43
N GLU A 89 7.90 1.34 -13.47
CA GLU A 89 7.78 0.07 -12.77
C GLU A 89 6.71 0.18 -11.69
N ILE A 90 5.54 -0.39 -11.94
CA ILE A 90 4.37 -0.33 -11.05
C ILE A 90 3.93 -1.75 -10.73
N HIS A 91 3.87 -2.06 -9.44
CA HIS A 91 3.36 -3.31 -8.91
C HIS A 91 2.05 -3.07 -8.19
N THR A 92 1.05 -3.90 -8.45
CA THR A 92 -0.29 -3.74 -7.90
C THR A 92 -0.79 -5.01 -7.26
N VAL A 93 -1.70 -4.88 -6.31
CA VAL A 93 -2.63 -5.91 -5.85
C VAL A 93 -4.05 -5.35 -6.00
N PRO A 94 -5.08 -6.17 -6.21
CA PRO A 94 -6.44 -5.67 -6.25
C PRO A 94 -6.99 -5.43 -4.84
N GLY A 95 -7.92 -4.49 -4.72
CA GLY A 95 -8.83 -4.37 -3.59
C GLY A 95 -10.21 -4.97 -3.90
N GLU A 96 -11.13 -4.91 -2.95
CA GLU A 96 -12.47 -5.46 -3.12
C GLU A 96 -13.29 -4.72 -4.18
N HIS A 97 -13.01 -3.44 -4.39
CA HIS A 97 -13.63 -2.64 -5.44
C HIS A 97 -13.12 -3.00 -6.84
N ASP A 98 -11.94 -3.64 -6.95
CA ASP A 98 -11.37 -4.11 -8.22
C ASP A 98 -11.85 -5.52 -8.59
N THR A 99 -12.48 -6.23 -7.65
CA THR A 99 -12.89 -7.63 -7.78
C THR A 99 -14.40 -7.81 -7.72
N SER A 100 -15.16 -6.74 -7.88
CA SER A 100 -16.62 -6.77 -7.80
C SER A 100 -17.29 -7.43 -9.01
N ASP A 101 -16.59 -7.64 -10.12
CA ASP A 101 -17.02 -8.56 -11.16
C ASP A 101 -16.73 -10.02 -10.72
N ALA A 102 -17.62 -10.93 -11.05
CA ALA A 102 -17.54 -12.33 -10.63
C ALA A 102 -16.30 -13.07 -11.16
N THR A 103 -15.56 -12.49 -12.10
CA THR A 103 -14.43 -13.14 -12.80
C THR A 103 -13.10 -12.48 -12.52
N VAL A 104 -13.09 -11.28 -11.92
CA VAL A 104 -11.90 -10.45 -11.72
C VAL A 104 -11.12 -10.21 -13.03
N THR A 105 -11.82 -10.36 -14.16
CA THR A 105 -11.21 -10.36 -15.49
C THR A 105 -10.62 -9.00 -15.81
N GLU A 106 -11.38 -7.94 -15.55
CA GLU A 106 -10.98 -6.58 -15.89
C GLU A 106 -9.66 -6.16 -15.21
N TYR A 107 -9.49 -6.54 -13.92
CA TYR A 107 -8.23 -6.33 -13.22
C TYR A 107 -7.10 -7.18 -13.81
N PHE A 108 -7.31 -8.50 -13.95
CA PHE A 108 -6.26 -9.40 -14.40
C PHE A 108 -5.79 -9.14 -15.84
N ASP A 109 -6.67 -8.68 -16.72
CA ASP A 109 -6.30 -8.36 -18.11
C ASP A 109 -5.34 -7.16 -18.18
N ARG A 110 -5.42 -6.23 -17.23
CA ARG A 110 -4.61 -5.01 -17.21
C ARG A 110 -3.44 -5.04 -16.25
N PHE A 111 -3.62 -5.66 -15.08
CA PHE A 111 -2.64 -5.64 -13.99
C PHE A 111 -2.19 -7.03 -13.54
N GLY A 112 -2.83 -8.10 -14.02
CA GLY A 112 -2.57 -9.46 -13.58
C GLY A 112 -1.32 -10.15 -14.16
N LYS A 113 -0.57 -9.49 -15.05
CA LYS A 113 0.57 -10.11 -15.75
C LYS A 113 1.64 -10.64 -14.79
N ALA A 114 2.01 -9.87 -13.78
CA ALA A 114 3.05 -10.25 -12.81
C ALA A 114 2.66 -11.49 -12.00
N SER A 115 1.38 -11.68 -11.71
CA SER A 115 0.83 -12.80 -10.93
C SER A 115 0.44 -14.00 -11.79
N ASN A 116 0.59 -13.93 -13.11
CA ASN A 116 0.01 -14.91 -14.03
C ASN A 116 -1.48 -15.19 -13.72
N ARG A 117 -2.23 -14.12 -13.44
CA ARG A 117 -3.67 -14.11 -13.07
C ARG A 117 -4.01 -14.83 -11.74
N LYS A 118 -3.03 -15.12 -10.89
CA LYS A 118 -3.27 -15.67 -9.54
C LYS A 118 -3.58 -14.59 -8.51
N GLY A 119 -3.20 -13.33 -8.77
CA GLY A 119 -3.36 -12.20 -7.85
C GLY A 119 -2.23 -12.06 -6.84
N TYR A 120 -1.40 -13.08 -6.64
CA TYR A 120 -0.22 -13.03 -5.78
C TYR A 120 1.05 -13.40 -6.55
N TYR A 121 2.17 -12.77 -6.18
CA TYR A 121 3.48 -12.95 -6.81
C TYR A 121 4.58 -12.39 -5.92
N SER A 122 5.83 -12.67 -6.27
CA SER A 122 6.99 -12.08 -5.63
C SER A 122 8.02 -11.62 -6.65
N PHE A 123 8.89 -10.71 -6.24
CA PHE A 123 10.02 -10.23 -7.02
C PHE A 123 11.11 -9.71 -6.11
N ASP A 124 12.34 -9.64 -6.64
CA ASP A 124 13.47 -9.09 -5.92
C ASP A 124 13.88 -7.75 -6.57
N HIS A 125 14.08 -6.72 -5.75
CA HIS A 125 14.57 -5.42 -6.23
C HIS A 125 15.56 -4.82 -5.22
N SER A 126 16.76 -4.46 -5.68
CA SER A 126 17.79 -3.80 -4.85
C SER A 126 18.11 -4.52 -3.53
N GLY A 127 18.10 -5.87 -3.54
CA GLY A 127 18.39 -6.70 -2.37
C GLY A 127 17.23 -6.85 -1.37
N VAL A 128 16.06 -6.38 -1.71
CA VAL A 128 14.79 -6.55 -0.97
C VAL A 128 13.94 -7.58 -1.69
N HIS A 129 13.31 -8.45 -0.93
CA HIS A 129 12.31 -9.38 -1.44
C HIS A 129 10.91 -8.83 -1.22
N PHE A 130 10.15 -8.68 -2.29
CA PHE A 130 8.78 -8.18 -2.30
C PHE A 130 7.81 -9.31 -2.51
N ILE A 131 6.74 -9.33 -1.71
CA ILE A 131 5.66 -10.32 -1.77
C ILE A 131 4.34 -9.58 -1.88
N ALA A 132 3.69 -9.72 -3.03
CA ALA A 132 2.35 -9.22 -3.31
C ALA A 132 1.33 -10.29 -2.98
N LEU A 133 0.34 -9.99 -2.15
CA LEU A 133 -0.69 -10.93 -1.72
C LEU A 133 -2.08 -10.39 -2.05
N ILE A 134 -3.01 -11.30 -2.32
CA ILE A 134 -4.41 -10.98 -2.53
C ILE A 134 -5.23 -11.55 -1.37
N ASN A 135 -6.10 -10.72 -0.76
CA ASN A 135 -6.92 -11.11 0.37
C ASN A 135 -8.39 -10.69 0.25
N VAL A 136 -8.82 -10.42 -0.99
CA VAL A 136 -10.17 -9.90 -1.30
C VAL A 136 -11.02 -10.84 -2.15
N LEU A 137 -10.52 -12.03 -2.52
CA LEU A 137 -11.28 -12.96 -3.39
C LEU A 137 -12.31 -13.78 -2.62
N GLU A 138 -12.00 -14.17 -1.40
CA GLU A 138 -12.84 -15.07 -0.60
C GLU A 138 -13.53 -14.39 0.58
N PHE A 139 -13.41 -13.06 0.70
CA PHE A 139 -14.04 -12.34 1.79
C PHE A 139 -15.56 -12.17 1.56
N LYS A 140 -16.31 -12.11 2.66
CA LYS A 140 -17.72 -11.71 2.62
C LYS A 140 -17.81 -10.21 2.81
N SER A 141 -18.67 -9.54 2.06
CA SER A 141 -18.87 -8.09 2.16
C SER A 141 -19.01 -7.63 3.64
N GLY A 142 -18.16 -6.71 4.06
CA GLY A 142 -18.05 -6.25 5.45
C GLY A 142 -17.35 -7.21 6.40
N GLY A 143 -16.80 -8.32 5.91
CA GLY A 143 -15.98 -9.27 6.70
C GLY A 143 -14.48 -9.04 6.55
N LEU A 144 -13.71 -9.82 7.29
CA LEU A 144 -12.26 -9.83 7.19
C LEU A 144 -11.79 -10.42 5.85
N GLY A 145 -10.67 -9.91 5.33
CA GLY A 145 -9.96 -10.50 4.21
C GLY A 145 -9.46 -11.91 4.52
N ILE A 146 -9.21 -12.70 3.49
CA ILE A 146 -8.70 -14.08 3.60
C ILE A 146 -7.58 -14.27 2.57
N LEU A 147 -6.43 -14.78 3.03
CA LEU A 147 -5.31 -15.18 2.16
C LEU A 147 -5.55 -16.57 1.55
N GLY A 148 -6.05 -17.48 2.37
CA GLY A 148 -6.31 -18.87 1.99
C GLY A 148 -5.07 -19.78 2.08
N ALA A 149 -5.34 -21.08 2.23
CA ALA A 149 -4.29 -22.07 2.48
C ALA A 149 -3.32 -22.23 1.31
N GLU A 150 -3.79 -22.12 0.06
CA GLU A 150 -2.95 -22.24 -1.13
C GLU A 150 -1.91 -21.12 -1.18
N GLN A 151 -2.34 -19.87 -0.97
CA GLN A 151 -1.46 -18.70 -1.00
C GLN A 151 -0.46 -18.74 0.16
N LEU A 152 -0.90 -19.13 1.36
CA LEU A 152 -0.02 -19.28 2.52
C LEU A 152 1.04 -20.37 2.30
N ALA A 153 0.68 -21.48 1.67
CA ALA A 153 1.64 -22.53 1.30
C ALA A 153 2.62 -22.05 0.22
N TRP A 154 2.15 -21.25 -0.73
CA TRP A 154 3.00 -20.63 -1.74
C TRP A 154 4.02 -19.67 -1.08
N VAL A 155 3.60 -18.82 -0.13
CA VAL A 155 4.51 -17.92 0.62
C VAL A 155 5.58 -18.74 1.35
N ALA A 156 5.21 -19.84 2.02
CA ALA A 156 6.17 -20.71 2.68
C ALA A 156 7.21 -21.28 1.71
N SER A 157 6.79 -21.64 0.50
CA SER A 157 7.68 -22.13 -0.56
C SER A 157 8.59 -21.02 -1.11
N ASP A 158 8.05 -19.83 -1.33
CA ASP A 158 8.77 -18.66 -1.85
C ASP A 158 9.86 -18.17 -0.88
N LEU A 159 9.55 -18.21 0.41
CA LEU A 159 10.49 -17.84 1.47
C LEU A 159 11.54 -18.93 1.75
N LYS A 160 11.32 -20.17 1.29
CA LYS A 160 12.23 -21.30 1.58
C LYS A 160 13.64 -21.03 1.08
N GLY A 161 14.63 -21.20 1.94
CA GLY A 161 16.04 -21.02 1.61
C GLY A 161 16.51 -19.56 1.56
N ARG A 162 15.62 -18.55 1.73
CA ARG A 162 16.04 -17.15 1.84
C ARG A 162 16.74 -16.91 3.17
N SER A 163 17.80 -16.10 3.13
CA SER A 163 18.52 -15.69 4.33
C SER A 163 17.61 -14.89 5.26
N ALA A 164 17.70 -15.13 6.56
CA ALA A 164 17.02 -14.33 7.59
C ALA A 164 17.43 -12.85 7.57
N SER A 165 18.56 -12.50 6.98
CA SER A 165 19.02 -11.12 6.80
C SER A 165 18.43 -10.42 5.57
N THR A 166 17.68 -11.14 4.70
CA THR A 166 17.00 -10.52 3.56
C THR A 166 15.87 -9.63 4.06
N PRO A 167 15.85 -8.33 3.74
CA PRO A 167 14.70 -7.48 4.03
C PRO A 167 13.49 -7.94 3.22
N ILE A 168 12.33 -8.02 3.87
CA ILE A 168 11.08 -8.44 3.25
C ILE A 168 10.10 -7.27 3.23
N VAL A 169 9.46 -7.04 2.10
CA VAL A 169 8.30 -6.14 1.96
C VAL A 169 7.11 -6.97 1.52
N VAL A 170 6.06 -6.98 2.30
CA VAL A 170 4.78 -7.62 1.97
C VAL A 170 3.75 -6.54 1.72
N PHE A 171 2.94 -6.67 0.67
CA PHE A 171 1.83 -5.76 0.43
C PHE A 171 0.57 -6.52 -0.01
N ALA A 172 -0.55 -6.09 0.53
CA ALA A 172 -1.89 -6.57 0.25
C ALA A 172 -2.89 -5.42 0.45
N HIS A 173 -4.12 -5.58 -0.01
CA HIS A 173 -5.10 -4.50 0.14
C HIS A 173 -5.58 -4.37 1.59
N MET A 174 -6.31 -5.35 2.10
CA MET A 174 -6.80 -5.31 3.48
C MET A 174 -5.66 -5.49 4.48
N PRO A 175 -5.69 -4.79 5.65
CA PRO A 175 -4.66 -4.91 6.67
C PRO A 175 -4.36 -6.36 7.04
N LEU A 176 -3.07 -6.72 7.08
CA LEU A 176 -2.60 -8.06 7.46
C LEU A 176 -2.51 -8.22 8.99
N TRP A 177 -3.39 -7.55 9.69
CA TRP A 177 -3.73 -7.71 11.11
C TRP A 177 -5.14 -7.15 11.33
N THR A 178 -5.80 -7.50 12.42
CA THR A 178 -7.13 -6.98 12.73
C THR A 178 -7.04 -5.63 13.41
N ILE A 179 -7.55 -4.58 12.75
CA ILE A 179 -7.69 -3.23 13.29
C ILE A 179 -9.08 -3.05 13.91
N HIS A 180 -10.13 -3.45 13.17
CA HIS A 180 -11.51 -3.34 13.63
C HIS A 180 -12.41 -4.36 12.91
N GLU A 181 -12.58 -5.52 13.53
CA GLU A 181 -13.33 -6.64 12.94
C GLU A 181 -14.77 -6.27 12.52
N PRO A 182 -15.56 -5.51 13.32
CA PRO A 182 -16.92 -5.16 12.93
C PRO A 182 -17.05 -4.39 11.61
N TRP A 183 -15.95 -3.78 11.13
CA TRP A 183 -15.89 -3.07 9.86
C TRP A 183 -15.15 -3.84 8.76
N GLY A 184 -14.75 -5.07 9.01
CA GLY A 184 -13.95 -5.86 8.08
C GLY A 184 -12.50 -5.34 7.92
N TRP A 185 -12.01 -4.54 8.88
CA TRP A 185 -10.68 -3.95 8.81
C TRP A 185 -9.61 -4.90 9.34
N GLY A 186 -9.24 -5.84 8.52
CA GLY A 186 -8.23 -6.84 8.83
C GLY A 186 -8.28 -8.05 7.92
N THR A 187 -7.44 -9.04 8.21
CA THR A 187 -7.35 -10.33 7.51
C THR A 187 -7.39 -11.46 8.52
N GLY A 188 -8.34 -12.37 8.36
CA GLY A 188 -8.68 -13.38 9.39
C GLY A 188 -7.63 -14.46 9.61
N ASP A 189 -6.82 -14.76 8.60
CA ASP A 189 -5.76 -15.78 8.63
C ASP A 189 -4.35 -15.18 8.59
N ALA A 190 -4.20 -13.87 8.84
CA ALA A 190 -2.94 -13.15 8.78
C ALA A 190 -1.90 -13.63 9.80
N ASP A 191 -2.31 -14.21 10.92
CA ASP A 191 -1.39 -14.75 11.93
C ASP A 191 -0.51 -15.86 11.36
N GLN A 192 -1.04 -16.68 10.43
CA GLN A 192 -0.30 -17.74 9.76
C GLN A 192 0.80 -17.17 8.84
N LEU A 193 0.56 -16.03 8.19
CA LEU A 193 1.56 -15.30 7.43
C LEU A 193 2.62 -14.69 8.36
N THR A 194 2.18 -14.03 9.42
CA THR A 194 3.06 -13.37 10.41
C THR A 194 4.05 -14.36 11.00
N GLU A 195 3.61 -15.57 11.32
CA GLU A 195 4.49 -16.63 11.84
C GLU A 195 5.60 -17.02 10.85
N GLN A 196 5.29 -17.08 9.54
CA GLN A 196 6.29 -17.36 8.50
C GLN A 196 7.33 -16.23 8.37
N LEU A 197 6.95 -14.99 8.69
CA LEU A 197 7.78 -13.80 8.56
C LEU A 197 8.69 -13.55 9.79
N ARG A 198 8.38 -14.13 10.96
CA ARG A 198 9.10 -13.87 12.23
C ARG A 198 10.61 -14.16 12.18
N ARG A 199 11.07 -15.06 11.30
CA ARG A 199 12.48 -15.40 11.19
C ARG A 199 13.35 -14.37 10.48
N PHE A 200 12.75 -13.39 9.77
CA PHE A 200 13.48 -12.36 9.03
C PHE A 200 13.79 -11.16 9.93
N GLY A 201 14.98 -10.59 9.80
CA GLY A 201 15.44 -9.48 10.65
C GLY A 201 14.73 -8.15 10.40
N SER A 202 14.12 -7.95 9.23
CA SER A 202 13.40 -6.73 8.87
C SER A 202 12.25 -7.07 7.92
N VAL A 203 11.04 -6.83 8.36
CA VAL A 203 9.82 -7.03 7.57
C VAL A 203 8.97 -5.76 7.61
N THR A 204 8.54 -5.30 6.44
CA THR A 204 7.59 -4.19 6.28
C THR A 204 6.34 -4.70 5.61
N VAL A 205 5.19 -4.50 6.23
CA VAL A 205 3.87 -4.87 5.72
C VAL A 205 3.09 -3.62 5.38
N LEU A 206 2.62 -3.49 4.14
CA LEU A 206 1.94 -2.32 3.61
C LEU A 206 0.52 -2.69 3.17
N ASN A 207 -0.44 -1.89 3.59
CA ASN A 207 -1.85 -2.09 3.28
C ASN A 207 -2.56 -0.77 2.94
N GLY A 208 -3.71 -0.87 2.28
CA GLY A 208 -4.67 0.20 2.02
C GLY A 208 -5.95 0.00 2.82
N HIS A 209 -7.08 0.05 2.11
CA HIS A 209 -8.44 -0.26 2.54
C HIS A 209 -9.06 0.72 3.54
N ILE A 210 -8.32 1.15 4.57
CA ILE A 210 -8.88 1.96 5.66
C ILE A 210 -8.70 3.46 5.46
N HIS A 211 -8.00 3.88 4.41
CA HIS A 211 -7.79 5.27 3.98
C HIS A 211 -7.16 6.19 5.04
N GLN A 212 -6.43 5.64 5.99
CA GLN A 212 -5.76 6.38 7.06
C GLN A 212 -4.48 5.66 7.48
N ILE A 213 -3.58 6.40 8.16
CA ILE A 213 -2.34 5.84 8.68
C ILE A 213 -2.61 5.19 10.03
N VAL A 214 -2.40 3.88 10.09
CA VAL A 214 -2.30 3.12 11.34
C VAL A 214 -1.02 2.30 11.29
N GLN A 215 -0.25 2.34 12.37
CA GLN A 215 1.00 1.60 12.48
C GLN A 215 0.94 0.62 13.65
N LYS A 216 1.54 -0.56 13.45
CA LYS A 216 1.79 -1.55 14.48
C LYS A 216 3.21 -2.08 14.30
N VAL A 217 3.91 -2.28 15.40
CA VAL A 217 5.20 -2.99 15.39
C VAL A 217 5.06 -4.24 16.24
N GLU A 218 5.43 -5.38 15.68
CA GLU A 218 5.44 -6.67 16.36
C GLU A 218 6.77 -7.38 16.11
N GLY A 219 7.67 -7.30 17.09
CA GLY A 219 9.04 -7.77 16.94
C GLY A 219 9.77 -7.03 15.82
N ASN A 220 10.15 -7.76 14.79
CA ASN A 220 10.85 -7.27 13.60
C ASN A 220 9.92 -6.94 12.42
N ILE A 221 8.60 -6.99 12.63
CA ILE A 221 7.58 -6.72 11.62
C ILE A 221 6.95 -5.36 11.90
N THR A 222 7.03 -4.46 10.93
CA THR A 222 6.33 -3.17 10.94
C THR A 222 5.16 -3.24 9.99
N PHE A 223 3.95 -3.02 10.49
CA PHE A 223 2.72 -2.90 9.72
C PHE A 223 2.37 -1.43 9.55
N HIS A 224 1.96 -1.03 8.35
CA HIS A 224 1.62 0.34 8.01
C HIS A 224 0.50 0.37 6.98
N THR A 225 -0.55 1.15 7.24
CA THR A 225 -1.61 1.43 6.28
C THR A 225 -1.40 2.79 5.62
N ALA A 226 -1.90 2.94 4.39
CA ALA A 226 -1.77 4.16 3.62
C ALA A 226 -3.01 5.07 3.73
N ARG A 227 -2.81 6.37 3.49
CA ARG A 227 -3.89 7.25 3.08
C ARG A 227 -4.36 6.87 1.68
N SER A 228 -5.65 7.09 1.42
CA SER A 228 -6.20 7.08 0.07
C SER A 228 -5.77 8.33 -0.71
N THR A 229 -5.81 8.27 -2.03
CA THR A 229 -5.78 9.46 -2.87
C THR A 229 -7.18 9.95 -3.24
N ALA A 230 -8.22 9.17 -2.90
CA ALA A 230 -9.62 9.46 -3.26
C ALA A 230 -10.40 10.18 -2.16
N TYR A 231 -10.56 9.56 -0.99
CA TYR A 231 -11.32 10.11 0.14
C TYR A 231 -10.87 9.49 1.46
N PRO A 232 -11.03 10.19 2.60
CA PRO A 232 -10.78 9.62 3.92
C PRO A 232 -11.96 8.76 4.40
N GLN A 233 -11.69 7.89 5.38
CA GLN A 233 -12.70 7.14 6.12
C GLN A 233 -12.75 7.56 7.60
N PRO A 234 -13.84 7.29 8.34
CA PRO A 234 -13.90 7.52 9.78
C PRO A 234 -12.85 6.72 10.54
N VAL A 235 -12.45 7.20 11.71
CA VAL A 235 -11.60 6.43 12.63
C VAL A 235 -12.35 5.16 13.08
N ALA A 236 -11.62 4.05 13.20
CA ALA A 236 -12.18 2.76 13.61
C ALA A 236 -13.11 2.87 14.83
N GLY A 237 -14.33 2.35 14.69
CA GLY A 237 -15.35 2.39 15.74
C GLY A 237 -15.99 3.76 15.99
N GLN A 238 -15.61 4.81 15.24
CA GLN A 238 -16.24 6.11 15.33
C GLN A 238 -17.21 6.33 14.16
N GLY A 239 -18.44 6.67 14.45
CA GLY A 239 -19.49 6.85 13.44
C GLY A 239 -20.32 5.59 13.17
N LYS A 240 -21.05 5.62 12.05
CA LYS A 240 -22.04 4.56 11.72
C LYS A 240 -21.43 3.33 11.04
N GLY A 241 -20.22 3.43 10.53
CA GLY A 241 -19.56 2.36 9.76
C GLY A 241 -18.42 2.90 8.90
N PRO A 242 -17.71 2.00 8.17
CA PRO A 242 -16.69 2.40 7.20
C PRO A 242 -17.34 3.09 6.00
N GLY A 243 -16.55 3.79 5.22
CA GLY A 243 -16.95 4.41 3.96
C GLY A 243 -16.52 5.87 3.83
N PRO A 244 -16.88 6.51 2.71
CA PRO A 244 -16.42 7.85 2.40
C PRO A 244 -16.82 8.88 3.44
N LEU A 245 -15.84 9.53 4.07
CA LEU A 245 -16.04 10.60 5.04
C LEU A 245 -16.00 11.97 4.33
N LYS A 246 -17.11 12.68 4.37
CA LYS A 246 -17.15 14.08 3.92
C LYS A 246 -16.47 14.97 4.96
N VAL A 247 -15.51 15.74 4.50
CA VAL A 247 -14.79 16.76 5.29
C VAL A 247 -14.89 18.12 4.61
N PRO A 248 -14.61 19.25 5.30
CA PRO A 248 -14.49 20.54 4.65
C PRO A 248 -13.51 20.51 3.47
N ALA A 249 -13.82 21.20 2.38
CA ALA A 249 -13.03 21.14 1.14
C ALA A 249 -11.56 21.53 1.34
N ASP A 250 -11.27 22.47 2.23
CA ASP A 250 -9.91 22.90 2.60
C ASP A 250 -9.14 21.88 3.46
N GLN A 251 -9.81 20.83 3.94
CA GLN A 251 -9.21 19.75 4.74
C GLN A 251 -8.97 18.49 3.92
N LEU A 252 -9.65 18.31 2.78
CA LEU A 252 -9.59 17.07 2.01
C LEU A 252 -8.15 16.69 1.66
N ASN A 253 -7.40 17.58 1.02
CA ASN A 253 -6.02 17.30 0.59
C ASN A 253 -5.06 16.99 1.76
N LYS A 254 -5.34 17.47 2.97
CA LYS A 254 -4.56 17.16 4.18
C LYS A 254 -4.80 15.74 4.69
N MET A 255 -5.90 15.10 4.28
CA MET A 255 -6.26 13.74 4.65
C MET A 255 -5.91 12.71 3.57
N LEU A 256 -5.61 13.18 2.35
CA LEU A 256 -5.17 12.35 1.24
C LEU A 256 -3.65 12.37 1.11
N GLY A 257 -3.05 11.32 0.53
CA GLY A 257 -1.60 11.30 0.38
C GLY A 257 -1.00 10.04 -0.20
N VAL A 258 0.32 9.99 -0.12
CA VAL A 258 1.16 8.85 -0.52
C VAL A 258 2.21 8.58 0.54
N SER A 259 2.75 7.36 0.57
CA SER A 259 3.83 6.98 1.50
C SER A 259 5.09 6.65 0.71
N SER A 260 6.23 7.24 1.06
CA SER A 260 7.53 6.87 0.50
C SER A 260 8.28 5.95 1.46
N VAL A 261 8.90 4.91 0.93
CA VAL A 261 9.67 3.94 1.71
C VAL A 261 11.12 3.95 1.26
N SER A 262 12.01 4.16 2.20
CA SER A 262 13.46 4.15 2.01
C SER A 262 14.09 3.04 2.83
N LEU A 263 15.14 2.41 2.30
CA LEU A 263 15.95 1.47 3.06
C LEU A 263 17.07 2.20 3.79
N VAL A 264 17.22 1.90 5.05
CA VAL A 264 18.39 2.29 5.84
C VAL A 264 19.40 1.13 5.78
N LYS A 265 20.61 1.41 5.28
CA LYS A 265 21.63 0.36 5.04
C LYS A 265 22.14 -0.32 6.31
N HIS A 266 22.04 0.33 7.48
CA HIS A 266 22.50 -0.22 8.76
C HIS A 266 21.70 0.35 9.94
N PRO A 267 21.03 -0.44 10.79
CA PRO A 267 20.63 -1.84 10.52
C PRO A 267 19.64 -1.91 9.37
N HIS A 268 19.57 -3.01 8.65
CA HIS A 268 18.65 -3.21 7.50
C HIS A 268 17.19 -2.98 7.95
N SER A 269 16.74 -1.74 7.90
CA SER A 269 15.38 -1.34 8.27
C SER A 269 14.79 -0.42 7.22
N SER A 270 13.49 -0.37 7.10
CA SER A 270 12.79 0.59 6.25
C SER A 270 12.36 1.80 7.06
N THR A 271 12.40 2.96 6.43
CA THR A 271 11.78 4.17 6.94
C THR A 271 10.61 4.54 6.05
N ILE A 272 9.45 4.76 6.63
CA ILE A 272 8.24 5.18 5.93
C ILE A 272 8.01 6.66 6.22
N SER A 273 7.78 7.44 5.18
CA SER A 273 7.48 8.86 5.28
C SER A 273 6.16 9.15 4.55
N ASP A 274 5.17 9.60 5.30
CA ASP A 274 3.85 9.93 4.78
C ASP A 274 3.79 11.39 4.35
N SER A 275 3.28 11.64 3.15
CA SER A 275 3.08 12.97 2.59
C SER A 275 1.63 13.20 2.25
N THR A 276 1.10 14.37 2.58
CA THR A 276 -0.26 14.79 2.20
C THR A 276 -0.26 15.53 0.87
N LEU A 277 -1.43 15.67 0.25
CA LEU A 277 -1.59 16.39 -1.02
C LEU A 277 -1.66 17.91 -0.83
N GLY A 278 -1.85 18.39 0.41
CA GLY A 278 -1.95 19.83 0.74
C GLY A 278 -1.47 20.17 2.14
#